data_ce5036cc3b3cdf1c4fa7bd7c54dcb268
#
_entry.id   ce5036cc3b3cdf1c4fa7bd7c54dcb268
#
_cell.length_a   1.000
_cell.length_b   1.000
_cell.length_c   1.000
_cell.angle_alpha   90.00
_cell.angle_beta   90.00
_cell.angle_gamma   90.00
#
_symmetry.space_group_name_H-M   'P 1'
#
loop_
_entity.id
_entity.type
_entity.pdbx_description
1 polymer ?
#
loop_
_entity_poly.entity_id
_entity_poly.type
_entity_poly.pdbx_seq_one_letter_code
_entity_poly.pdbx_strand_id
1 'polypeptide(L)'
;MRDLENWTSREAPRDVRLEGRFLELQPFVAAKHAEALWQALGGAAGINERLRYFPCPVFQSVSDFTQWLESNQGSWVTLVASNRTTGEIVGMASYMRIDTANGVIEVGSVAHGASVARKPAATELHYLMARHVFEDLGYRRYEWKCHDDNRPSKRAAGRLGFTFEGVFRQHMISKGANRDTAWYAMIDEDWPVIGQALKNWLSRDNFDPAGNQRQTLEEIRAAFIAGERTDS
;
A
#
# COMPACT_ATOMS: atom_id res chain seq x y z
N MET A 1 -24.00 3.51 17.03
CA MET A 1 -22.58 3.25 17.42
C MET A 1 -22.39 1.75 17.29
N ARG A 2 -21.35 1.29 16.58
CA ARG A 2 -21.08 -0.15 16.42
C ARG A 2 -20.77 -0.76 17.79
N ASP A 3 -21.42 -1.87 18.13
CA ASP A 3 -21.11 -2.64 19.32
C ASP A 3 -19.82 -3.42 19.12
N LEU A 4 -18.89 -3.32 20.06
CA LEU A 4 -17.58 -3.99 20.07
C LEU A 4 -17.33 -4.73 21.40
N GLU A 5 -18.36 -5.03 22.18
CA GLU A 5 -18.22 -5.76 23.46
C GLU A 5 -17.52 -7.12 23.28
N ASN A 6 -17.73 -7.76 22.13
CA ASN A 6 -17.10 -9.04 21.77
C ASN A 6 -15.86 -8.89 20.87
N TRP A 7 -15.32 -7.67 20.74
CA TRP A 7 -14.10 -7.47 19.96
C TRP A 7 -12.91 -8.16 20.63
N THR A 8 -12.18 -8.93 19.87
CA THR A 8 -10.93 -9.57 20.29
C THR A 8 -9.76 -9.04 19.49
N SER A 9 -8.58 -8.98 20.10
CA SER A 9 -7.34 -8.63 19.41
C SER A 9 -7.16 -9.50 18.17
N ARG A 10 -6.68 -8.90 17.09
CA ARG A 10 -6.36 -9.60 15.84
C ARG A 10 -4.91 -10.08 15.83
N GLU A 11 -4.59 -11.01 14.94
CA GLU A 11 -3.21 -11.45 14.77
C GLU A 11 -2.39 -10.41 14.00
N ALA A 12 -1.12 -10.27 14.36
CA ALA A 12 -0.19 -9.48 13.55
C ALA A 12 0.14 -10.22 12.25
N PRO A 13 0.31 -9.50 11.10
CA PRO A 13 0.73 -10.13 9.87
C PRO A 13 2.11 -10.81 10.05
N ARG A 14 2.18 -12.11 9.74
CA ARG A 14 3.40 -12.92 9.83
C ARG A 14 3.52 -13.78 8.57
N ASP A 15 4.73 -14.01 8.11
CA ASP A 15 5.04 -14.85 6.94
C ASP A 15 4.13 -14.59 5.72
N VAL A 16 3.80 -13.32 5.52
CA VAL A 16 2.81 -12.87 4.54
C VAL A 16 3.26 -13.22 3.12
N ARG A 17 2.47 -14.05 2.43
CA ARG A 17 2.64 -14.34 1.00
C ARG A 17 1.34 -14.06 0.29
N LEU A 18 1.36 -13.12 -0.64
CA LEU A 18 0.18 -12.70 -1.37
C LEU A 18 0.41 -12.88 -2.86
N GLU A 19 -0.50 -13.61 -3.49
CA GLU A 19 -0.44 -13.87 -4.93
C GLU A 19 -1.57 -13.17 -5.65
N GLY A 20 -1.19 -12.42 -6.69
CA GLY A 20 -2.10 -11.78 -7.62
C GLY A 20 -1.95 -12.29 -9.04
N ARG A 21 -2.53 -11.56 -9.97
CA ARG A 21 -2.39 -11.83 -11.41
C ARG A 21 -1.03 -11.39 -11.94
N PHE A 22 -0.53 -10.25 -11.48
CA PHE A 22 0.68 -9.60 -11.97
C PHE A 22 1.85 -9.78 -11.00
N LEU A 23 1.57 -9.80 -9.69
CA LEU A 23 2.55 -9.74 -8.64
C LEU A 23 2.44 -10.91 -7.66
N GLU A 24 3.58 -11.25 -7.09
CA GLU A 24 3.71 -11.99 -5.84
C GLU A 24 4.38 -11.07 -4.82
N LEU A 25 3.85 -11.02 -3.59
CA LEU A 25 4.42 -10.28 -2.47
C LEU A 25 4.90 -11.28 -1.41
N GLN A 26 6.14 -11.10 -0.95
CA GLN A 26 6.74 -11.95 0.07
C GLN A 26 7.56 -11.11 1.06
N PRO A 27 7.81 -11.60 2.29
CA PRO A 27 8.60 -10.88 3.27
C PRO A 27 9.99 -10.54 2.75
N PHE A 28 10.48 -9.35 3.09
CA PHE A 28 11.85 -8.95 2.77
C PHE A 28 12.86 -9.85 3.50
N VAL A 29 13.80 -10.37 2.74
CA VAL A 29 14.96 -11.11 3.23
C VAL A 29 16.20 -10.50 2.58
N ALA A 30 17.08 -9.88 3.37
CA ALA A 30 18.20 -9.11 2.86
C ALA A 30 19.07 -9.89 1.86
N ALA A 31 19.50 -11.09 2.23
CA ALA A 31 20.35 -11.94 1.38
C ALA A 31 19.72 -12.30 0.03
N LYS A 32 18.37 -12.27 -0.07
CA LYS A 32 17.64 -12.62 -1.29
C LYS A 32 17.22 -11.41 -2.11
N HIS A 33 16.88 -10.31 -1.44
CA HIS A 33 16.13 -9.25 -2.09
C HIS A 33 16.86 -7.89 -2.17
N ALA A 34 17.86 -7.64 -1.30
CA ALA A 34 18.42 -6.30 -1.13
C ALA A 34 18.98 -5.72 -2.44
N GLU A 35 19.87 -6.45 -3.12
CA GLU A 35 20.50 -5.96 -4.35
C GLU A 35 19.47 -5.79 -5.48
N ALA A 36 18.60 -6.80 -5.69
CA ALA A 36 17.59 -6.75 -6.74
C ALA A 36 16.57 -5.61 -6.50
N LEU A 37 16.19 -5.38 -5.24
CA LEU A 37 15.28 -4.29 -4.88
C LEU A 37 15.95 -2.92 -5.07
N TRP A 38 17.22 -2.77 -4.68
CA TRP A 38 18.00 -1.57 -4.92
C TRP A 38 18.04 -1.22 -6.40
N GLN A 39 18.34 -2.19 -7.26
CA GLN A 39 18.40 -2.00 -8.72
C GLN A 39 17.00 -1.68 -9.29
N ALA A 40 15.98 -2.40 -8.89
CA ALA A 40 14.60 -2.19 -9.35
C ALA A 40 14.07 -0.79 -9.02
N LEU A 41 14.51 -0.24 -7.88
CA LEU A 41 14.15 1.11 -7.45
C LEU A 41 15.06 2.20 -8.04
N GLY A 42 16.08 1.86 -8.81
CA GLY A 42 16.95 2.80 -9.51
C GLY A 42 18.14 3.31 -8.71
N GLY A 43 18.66 2.47 -7.80
CA GLY A 43 19.81 2.78 -6.97
C GLY A 43 19.60 3.98 -6.06
N ALA A 44 20.68 4.61 -5.63
CA ALA A 44 20.64 5.76 -4.72
C ALA A 44 19.71 6.88 -5.20
N ALA A 45 19.84 7.31 -6.44
CA ALA A 45 19.05 8.40 -7.00
C ALA A 45 17.54 8.04 -7.04
N GLY A 46 17.21 6.84 -7.50
CA GLY A 46 15.82 6.40 -7.63
C GLY A 46 15.13 6.20 -6.28
N ILE A 47 15.80 5.58 -5.32
CA ILE A 47 15.24 5.33 -3.98
C ILE A 47 15.02 6.65 -3.24
N ASN A 48 16.02 7.54 -3.22
CA ASN A 48 15.91 8.82 -2.53
C ASN A 48 14.82 9.71 -3.11
N GLU A 49 14.61 9.68 -4.43
CA GLU A 49 13.50 10.39 -5.07
C GLU A 49 12.13 9.78 -4.70
N ARG A 50 11.99 8.45 -4.70
CA ARG A 50 10.73 7.76 -4.34
C ARG A 50 10.36 7.96 -2.88
N LEU A 51 11.35 7.94 -1.99
CA LEU A 51 11.17 8.10 -0.55
C LEU A 51 11.44 9.53 -0.06
N ARG A 52 11.49 10.52 -0.96
CA ARG A 52 11.80 11.92 -0.58
C ARG A 52 10.87 12.48 0.49
N TYR A 53 9.60 12.12 0.47
CA TYR A 53 8.59 12.52 1.44
C TYR A 53 8.47 11.56 2.64
N PHE A 54 9.18 10.44 2.60
CA PHE A 54 9.16 9.49 3.70
C PHE A 54 10.22 9.87 4.76
N PRO A 55 9.94 9.72 6.07
CA PRO A 55 10.89 10.09 7.13
C PRO A 55 11.97 9.01 7.29
N CYS A 56 12.83 8.88 6.31
CA CYS A 56 13.97 7.98 6.27
C CYS A 56 15.27 8.76 5.99
N PRO A 57 16.44 8.17 6.27
CA PRO A 57 17.72 8.76 5.86
C PRO A 57 17.84 8.83 4.33
N VAL A 58 18.87 9.56 3.88
CA VAL A 58 19.34 9.53 2.49
C VAL A 58 20.27 8.33 2.35
N PHE A 59 20.00 7.47 1.37
CA PHE A 59 20.77 6.25 1.11
C PHE A 59 21.86 6.51 0.07
N GLN A 60 23.09 6.09 0.36
CA GLN A 60 24.23 6.21 -0.54
C GLN A 60 24.56 4.85 -1.19
N SER A 61 24.22 3.76 -0.51
CA SER A 61 24.55 2.41 -0.93
C SER A 61 23.41 1.43 -0.68
N VAL A 62 23.47 0.27 -1.32
CA VAL A 62 22.59 -0.87 -1.02
C VAL A 62 22.71 -1.29 0.45
N SER A 63 23.89 -1.19 1.04
CA SER A 63 24.13 -1.53 2.44
C SER A 63 23.34 -0.63 3.39
N ASP A 64 23.38 0.70 3.17
CA ASP A 64 22.61 1.67 4.00
C ASP A 64 21.12 1.39 3.92
N PHE A 65 20.62 1.14 2.69
CA PHE A 65 19.21 0.84 2.45
C PHE A 65 18.79 -0.48 3.12
N THR A 66 19.63 -1.51 3.00
CA THR A 66 19.39 -2.83 3.61
C THR A 66 19.35 -2.72 5.12
N GLN A 67 20.34 -2.07 5.74
CA GLN A 67 20.40 -1.86 7.18
C GLN A 67 19.17 -1.11 7.70
N TRP A 68 18.71 -0.10 6.96
CA TRP A 68 17.49 0.62 7.30
C TRP A 68 16.25 -0.29 7.25
N LEU A 69 16.10 -1.13 6.24
CA LEU A 69 15.00 -2.10 6.16
C LEU A 69 15.05 -3.10 7.32
N GLU A 70 16.23 -3.66 7.61
CA GLU A 70 16.42 -4.63 8.68
C GLU A 70 16.16 -4.02 10.06
N SER A 71 16.60 -2.78 10.30
CA SER A 71 16.38 -2.09 11.58
C SER A 71 14.90 -1.85 11.91
N ASN A 72 14.03 -1.91 10.90
CA ASN A 72 12.59 -1.73 11.06
C ASN A 72 11.79 -3.05 11.11
N GLN A 73 12.41 -4.21 10.85
CA GLN A 73 11.72 -5.51 10.80
C GLN A 73 11.00 -5.90 12.11
N GLY A 74 11.41 -5.34 13.25
CA GLY A 74 10.75 -5.57 14.54
C GLY A 74 9.39 -4.85 14.67
N SER A 75 9.17 -3.80 13.89
CA SER A 75 7.97 -2.95 13.94
C SER A 75 7.21 -2.87 12.61
N TRP A 76 7.85 -3.27 11.51
CA TRP A 76 7.25 -3.31 10.18
C TRP A 76 7.29 -4.71 9.61
N VAL A 77 6.34 -5.02 8.74
CA VAL A 77 6.37 -6.19 7.87
C VAL A 77 6.56 -5.69 6.44
N THR A 78 7.81 -5.60 6.01
CA THR A 78 8.15 -5.18 4.65
C THR A 78 7.96 -6.31 3.68
N LEU A 79 7.14 -6.09 2.65
CA LEU A 79 6.88 -7.01 1.56
C LEU A 79 7.59 -6.53 0.30
N VAL A 80 8.29 -7.44 -0.35
CA VAL A 80 8.90 -7.23 -1.66
C VAL A 80 7.94 -7.77 -2.72
N ALA A 81 7.69 -6.95 -3.73
CA ALA A 81 6.86 -7.32 -4.87
C ALA A 81 7.73 -7.80 -6.02
N SER A 82 7.45 -8.98 -6.53
CA SER A 82 8.03 -9.53 -7.76
C SER A 82 6.99 -9.70 -8.86
N ASN A 83 7.40 -9.53 -10.10
CA ASN A 83 6.58 -9.85 -11.27
C ASN A 83 6.36 -11.36 -11.31
N ARG A 84 5.11 -11.80 -11.31
CA ARG A 84 4.77 -13.22 -11.24
C ARG A 84 5.23 -14.05 -12.44
N THR A 85 5.39 -13.41 -13.60
CA THR A 85 5.80 -14.10 -14.82
C THR A 85 7.33 -14.20 -14.93
N THR A 86 8.05 -13.12 -14.57
CA THR A 86 9.51 -13.06 -14.76
C THR A 86 10.30 -13.33 -13.48
N GLY A 87 9.67 -13.25 -12.31
CA GLY A 87 10.33 -13.31 -10.99
C GLY A 87 11.11 -12.06 -10.62
N GLU A 88 11.17 -11.05 -11.50
CA GLU A 88 11.93 -9.82 -11.27
C GLU A 88 11.32 -9.02 -10.12
N ILE A 89 12.14 -8.51 -9.22
CA ILE A 89 11.72 -7.58 -8.18
C ILE A 89 11.31 -6.26 -8.82
N VAL A 90 10.16 -5.73 -8.41
CA VAL A 90 9.55 -4.55 -9.02
C VAL A 90 9.17 -3.45 -8.02
N GLY A 91 9.32 -3.72 -6.73
CA GLY A 91 8.99 -2.73 -5.70
C GLY A 91 8.83 -3.32 -4.31
N MET A 92 8.39 -2.48 -3.39
CA MET A 92 8.09 -2.85 -2.01
C MET A 92 6.96 -2.02 -1.43
N ALA A 93 6.34 -2.55 -0.37
CA ALA A 93 5.48 -1.82 0.56
C ALA A 93 5.55 -2.50 1.93
N SER A 94 5.20 -1.78 3.01
CA SER A 94 5.25 -2.33 4.36
C SER A 94 3.93 -2.17 5.07
N TYR A 95 3.56 -3.15 5.90
CA TYR A 95 2.65 -2.95 7.00
C TYR A 95 3.40 -2.29 8.16
N MET A 96 2.82 -1.23 8.69
CA MET A 96 3.41 -0.40 9.73
C MET A 96 2.38 -0.11 10.82
N ARG A 97 2.84 0.40 11.98
CA ARG A 97 1.94 0.83 13.07
C ARG A 97 0.84 -0.19 13.36
N ILE A 98 1.25 -1.45 13.50
CA ILE A 98 0.37 -2.59 13.70
C ILE A 98 -0.19 -2.55 15.12
N ASP A 99 -1.46 -2.21 15.26
CA ASP A 99 -2.21 -2.22 16.52
C ASP A 99 -3.24 -3.35 16.48
N THR A 100 -2.83 -4.50 16.95
CA THR A 100 -3.66 -5.70 16.96
C THR A 100 -4.85 -5.57 17.90
N ALA A 101 -4.69 -4.84 19.02
CA ALA A 101 -5.75 -4.66 20.02
C ALA A 101 -6.94 -3.87 19.43
N ASN A 102 -6.65 -2.85 18.64
CA ASN A 102 -7.65 -2.04 17.97
C ASN A 102 -7.98 -2.48 16.54
N GLY A 103 -7.27 -3.48 16.00
CA GLY A 103 -7.42 -3.93 14.62
C GLY A 103 -7.12 -2.81 13.61
N VAL A 104 -6.01 -2.08 13.83
CA VAL A 104 -5.57 -0.96 13.00
C VAL A 104 -4.19 -1.25 12.43
N ILE A 105 -3.98 -0.95 11.15
CA ILE A 105 -2.71 -1.16 10.47
C ILE A 105 -2.51 -0.10 9.38
N GLU A 106 -1.27 0.30 9.12
CA GLU A 106 -0.92 1.28 8.10
C GLU A 106 -0.17 0.62 6.94
N VAL A 107 -0.45 1.04 5.71
CA VAL A 107 0.44 0.81 4.57
C VAL A 107 1.41 1.98 4.44
N GLY A 108 2.70 1.68 4.40
CA GLY A 108 3.72 2.69 4.24
C GLY A 108 4.99 2.16 3.57
N SER A 109 6.01 2.99 3.50
CA SER A 109 7.26 2.65 2.82
C SER A 109 7.06 2.13 1.40
N VAL A 110 6.06 2.67 0.68
CA VAL A 110 5.70 2.23 -0.68
C VAL A 110 6.71 2.78 -1.68
N ALA A 111 7.35 1.89 -2.43
CA ALA A 111 8.24 2.25 -3.51
C ALA A 111 8.04 1.32 -4.72
N HIS A 112 7.60 1.89 -5.83
CA HIS A 112 7.41 1.17 -7.09
C HIS A 112 8.58 1.41 -8.03
N GLY A 113 9.14 0.35 -8.60
CA GLY A 113 10.08 0.44 -9.70
C GLY A 113 9.42 1.01 -10.96
N ALA A 114 10.24 1.50 -11.90
CA ALA A 114 9.74 2.11 -13.13
C ALA A 114 8.90 1.14 -13.98
N SER A 115 9.19 -0.17 -13.90
CA SER A 115 8.50 -1.23 -14.65
C SER A 115 7.02 -1.39 -14.29
N VAL A 116 6.60 -1.00 -13.08
CA VAL A 116 5.22 -1.14 -12.58
C VAL A 116 4.54 0.17 -12.21
N ALA A 117 5.30 1.26 -12.10
CA ALA A 117 4.75 2.57 -11.78
C ALA A 117 3.64 2.96 -12.78
N ARG A 118 2.46 3.36 -12.28
CA ARG A 118 1.27 3.72 -13.08
C ARG A 118 0.70 2.58 -13.95
N LYS A 119 1.08 1.33 -13.71
CA LYS A 119 0.50 0.15 -14.36
C LYS A 119 -0.48 -0.58 -13.45
N PRO A 120 -1.33 -1.48 -13.98
CA PRO A 120 -2.26 -2.28 -13.17
C PRO A 120 -1.60 -3.03 -12.01
N ALA A 121 -0.37 -3.50 -12.18
CA ALA A 121 0.40 -4.16 -11.14
C ALA A 121 0.58 -3.29 -9.88
N ALA A 122 0.78 -1.97 -10.02
CA ALA A 122 0.87 -1.08 -8.86
C ALA A 122 -0.45 -1.01 -8.06
N THR A 123 -1.60 -1.06 -8.74
CA THR A 123 -2.91 -1.14 -8.09
C THR A 123 -3.12 -2.50 -7.44
N GLU A 124 -2.68 -3.59 -8.09
CA GLU A 124 -2.78 -4.94 -7.54
C GLU A 124 -2.01 -5.10 -6.23
N LEU A 125 -0.81 -4.50 -6.10
CA LEU A 125 -0.07 -4.50 -4.84
C LEU A 125 -0.96 -4.02 -3.68
N HIS A 126 -1.60 -2.87 -3.84
CA HIS A 126 -2.44 -2.30 -2.80
C HIS A 126 -3.72 -3.10 -2.58
N TYR A 127 -4.32 -3.65 -3.63
CA TYR A 127 -5.47 -4.56 -3.52
C TYR A 127 -5.14 -5.79 -2.69
N LEU A 128 -4.01 -6.45 -2.99
CA LEU A 128 -3.59 -7.66 -2.28
C LEU A 128 -3.33 -7.38 -0.79
N MET A 129 -2.66 -6.27 -0.49
CA MET A 129 -2.39 -5.89 0.88
C MET A 129 -3.68 -5.53 1.65
N ALA A 130 -4.57 -4.75 1.05
CA ALA A 130 -5.85 -4.39 1.69
C ALA A 130 -6.75 -5.61 1.88
N ARG A 131 -6.83 -6.51 0.89
CA ARG A 131 -7.57 -7.78 0.99
C ARG A 131 -7.08 -8.60 2.19
N HIS A 132 -5.78 -8.76 2.32
CA HIS A 132 -5.19 -9.49 3.44
C HIS A 132 -5.55 -8.85 4.79
N VAL A 133 -5.52 -7.52 4.88
CA VAL A 133 -5.87 -6.80 6.11
C VAL A 133 -7.33 -7.05 6.51
N PHE A 134 -8.26 -6.95 5.58
CA PHE A 134 -9.69 -7.03 5.89
C PHE A 134 -10.22 -8.47 5.89
N GLU A 135 -9.83 -9.30 4.92
CA GLU A 135 -10.42 -10.63 4.73
C GLU A 135 -9.69 -11.71 5.52
N ASP A 136 -8.34 -11.68 5.54
CA ASP A 136 -7.56 -12.72 6.21
C ASP A 136 -7.32 -12.39 7.70
N LEU A 137 -6.93 -11.15 8.01
CA LEU A 137 -6.62 -10.71 9.38
C LEU A 137 -7.83 -10.17 10.14
N GLY A 138 -8.90 -9.76 9.46
CA GLY A 138 -10.11 -9.21 10.06
C GLY A 138 -9.90 -7.88 10.79
N TYR A 139 -8.96 -7.06 10.32
CA TYR A 139 -8.75 -5.73 10.84
C TYR A 139 -9.92 -4.82 10.44
N ARG A 140 -10.20 -3.82 11.27
CA ARG A 140 -11.32 -2.89 11.02
C ARG A 140 -10.89 -1.57 10.41
N ARG A 141 -9.56 -1.29 10.32
CA ARG A 141 -9.04 -0.02 9.79
C ARG A 141 -7.69 -0.22 9.14
N TYR A 142 -7.57 0.27 7.92
CA TYR A 142 -6.36 0.31 7.12
C TYR A 142 -6.01 1.76 6.81
N GLU A 143 -4.82 2.21 7.22
CA GLU A 143 -4.42 3.60 7.15
C GLU A 143 -3.43 3.87 6.02
N TRP A 144 -3.51 5.08 5.49
CA TRP A 144 -2.53 5.66 4.58
C TRP A 144 -2.16 7.05 5.05
N LYS A 145 -0.86 7.30 5.22
CA LYS A 145 -0.35 8.60 5.66
C LYS A 145 0.71 9.10 4.70
N CYS A 146 0.67 10.39 4.38
CA CYS A 146 1.71 10.99 3.56
C CYS A 146 2.01 12.41 3.99
N HIS A 147 3.17 12.92 3.57
CA HIS A 147 3.45 14.36 3.69
C HIS A 147 2.35 15.14 2.97
N ASP A 148 1.87 16.24 3.54
CA ASP A 148 0.74 16.97 2.96
C ASP A 148 1.05 17.53 1.56
N ASP A 149 2.30 17.87 1.26
CA ASP A 149 2.75 18.28 -0.06
C ASP A 149 2.88 17.12 -1.07
N ASN A 150 2.78 15.86 -0.64
CA ASN A 150 2.88 14.72 -1.53
C ASN A 150 1.59 14.50 -2.34
N ARG A 151 1.34 15.41 -3.29
CA ARG A 151 0.15 15.37 -4.15
C ARG A 151 -0.03 14.03 -4.89
N PRO A 152 1.03 13.38 -5.43
CA PRO A 152 0.88 12.04 -6.03
C PRO A 152 0.34 10.99 -5.06
N SER A 153 0.84 10.97 -3.81
CA SER A 153 0.38 10.02 -2.79
C SER A 153 -1.07 10.29 -2.37
N LYS A 154 -1.45 11.57 -2.21
CA LYS A 154 -2.84 11.97 -1.90
C LYS A 154 -3.81 11.49 -2.99
N ARG A 155 -3.44 11.68 -4.29
CA ARG A 155 -4.25 11.18 -5.42
C ARG A 155 -4.34 9.66 -5.42
N ALA A 156 -3.24 8.96 -5.13
CA ALA A 156 -3.23 7.50 -5.07
C ALA A 156 -4.15 6.98 -3.96
N ALA A 157 -4.09 7.54 -2.77
CA ALA A 157 -4.97 7.18 -1.66
C ALA A 157 -6.46 7.32 -2.04
N GLY A 158 -6.87 8.50 -2.54
CA GLY A 158 -8.26 8.73 -2.95
C GLY A 158 -8.71 7.81 -4.10
N ARG A 159 -7.85 7.60 -5.10
CA ARG A 159 -8.13 6.66 -6.20
C ARG A 159 -8.36 5.24 -5.68
N LEU A 160 -7.54 4.77 -4.76
CA LEU A 160 -7.64 3.42 -4.17
C LEU A 160 -8.84 3.24 -3.23
N GLY A 161 -9.53 4.33 -2.87
CA GLY A 161 -10.73 4.28 -2.05
C GLY A 161 -10.53 4.70 -0.59
N PHE A 162 -9.34 5.16 -0.22
CA PHE A 162 -9.14 5.72 1.11
C PHE A 162 -9.86 7.06 1.26
N THR A 163 -10.54 7.24 2.38
CA THR A 163 -11.20 8.48 2.77
C THR A 163 -10.21 9.41 3.46
N PHE A 164 -10.20 10.69 3.05
CA PHE A 164 -9.41 11.72 3.71
C PHE A 164 -10.02 12.11 5.05
N GLU A 165 -9.22 12.11 6.12
CA GLU A 165 -9.68 12.40 7.49
C GLU A 165 -9.15 13.72 8.04
N GLY A 166 -8.09 14.27 7.46
CA GLY A 166 -7.55 15.55 7.88
C GLY A 166 -6.04 15.68 7.74
N VAL A 167 -5.53 16.85 8.15
CA VAL A 167 -4.10 17.14 8.18
C VAL A 167 -3.64 17.41 9.62
N PHE A 168 -2.68 16.62 10.07
CA PHE A 168 -1.97 16.91 11.32
C PHE A 168 -0.87 17.93 11.02
N ARG A 169 -1.14 19.18 11.41
CA ARG A 169 -0.17 20.27 11.23
C ARG A 169 0.97 20.14 12.23
N GLN A 170 2.20 20.41 11.78
CA GLN A 170 3.43 20.29 12.59
C GLN A 170 3.56 18.91 13.27
N HIS A 171 3.12 17.85 12.55
CA HIS A 171 3.06 16.51 13.10
C HIS A 171 4.43 15.95 13.47
N MET A 172 5.45 16.25 12.69
CA MET A 172 6.81 15.80 12.98
C MET A 172 7.87 16.69 12.30
N ILE A 173 9.11 16.54 12.73
CA ILE A 173 10.27 17.04 12.00
C ILE A 173 10.82 15.91 11.14
N SER A 174 10.97 16.14 9.86
CA SER A 174 11.51 15.17 8.92
C SER A 174 12.59 15.82 8.05
N LYS A 175 13.78 15.23 8.01
CA LYS A 175 14.92 15.72 7.21
C LYS A 175 15.23 17.22 7.51
N GLY A 176 15.10 17.65 8.78
CA GLY A 176 15.37 19.01 9.22
C GLY A 176 14.27 20.04 8.91
N ALA A 177 13.13 19.62 8.38
CA ALA A 177 12.01 20.50 8.04
C ALA A 177 10.70 20.07 8.73
N ASN A 178 9.76 21.01 8.84
CA ASN A 178 8.42 20.71 9.30
C ASN A 178 7.73 19.73 8.33
N ARG A 179 6.99 18.78 8.90
CA ARG A 179 6.14 17.88 8.14
C ARG A 179 4.72 17.91 8.68
N ASP A 180 3.82 18.44 7.90
CA ASP A 180 2.40 18.23 8.03
C ASP A 180 2.04 16.88 7.41
N THR A 181 1.15 16.13 8.04
CA THR A 181 0.79 14.79 7.59
C THR A 181 -0.68 14.71 7.25
N ALA A 182 -0.98 14.40 6.00
CA ALA A 182 -2.33 14.06 5.56
C ALA A 182 -2.64 12.61 5.93
N TRP A 183 -3.81 12.41 6.58
CA TRP A 183 -4.33 11.14 7.05
C TRP A 183 -5.48 10.67 6.19
N TYR A 184 -5.43 9.41 5.84
CA TYR A 184 -6.46 8.70 5.09
C TYR A 184 -6.70 7.35 5.74
N ALA A 185 -7.94 6.86 5.67
CA ALA A 185 -8.27 5.51 6.10
C ALA A 185 -9.29 4.86 5.17
N MET A 186 -9.31 3.54 5.23
CA MET A 186 -10.34 2.66 4.73
C MET A 186 -10.78 1.82 5.92
N ILE A 187 -12.07 1.67 6.14
CA ILE A 187 -12.60 0.85 7.22
C ILE A 187 -13.24 -0.43 6.68
N ASP A 188 -13.46 -1.40 7.56
CA ASP A 188 -14.02 -2.70 7.18
C ASP A 188 -15.42 -2.59 6.58
N GLU A 189 -16.18 -1.55 6.94
CA GLU A 189 -17.50 -1.25 6.35
C GLU A 189 -17.40 -0.73 4.89
N ASP A 190 -16.29 -0.07 4.53
CA ASP A 190 -16.03 0.40 3.17
C ASP A 190 -15.53 -0.71 2.25
N TRP A 191 -14.86 -1.72 2.84
CA TRP A 191 -14.12 -2.74 2.08
C TRP A 191 -14.96 -3.55 1.09
N PRO A 192 -16.19 -3.99 1.39
CA PRO A 192 -16.98 -4.77 0.44
C PRO A 192 -17.12 -4.08 -0.92
N VAL A 193 -17.42 -2.79 -0.94
CA VAL A 193 -17.55 -1.98 -2.16
C VAL A 193 -16.19 -1.73 -2.79
N ILE A 194 -15.21 -1.30 -2.01
CA ILE A 194 -13.87 -0.94 -2.50
C ILE A 194 -13.14 -2.19 -3.02
N GLY A 195 -13.17 -3.28 -2.29
CA GLY A 195 -12.54 -4.54 -2.67
C GLY A 195 -13.12 -5.10 -3.96
N GLN A 196 -14.45 -5.09 -4.11
CA GLN A 196 -15.11 -5.53 -5.32
C GLN A 196 -14.78 -4.62 -6.51
N ALA A 197 -14.74 -3.30 -6.32
CA ALA A 197 -14.37 -2.36 -7.36
C ALA A 197 -12.92 -2.57 -7.82
N LEU A 198 -11.98 -2.77 -6.90
CA LEU A 198 -10.58 -3.07 -7.20
C LEU A 198 -10.46 -4.40 -7.97
N LYS A 199 -11.16 -5.45 -7.54
CA LYS A 199 -11.20 -6.75 -8.20
C LYS A 199 -11.72 -6.64 -9.63
N ASN A 200 -12.82 -5.91 -9.84
CA ASN A 200 -13.41 -5.72 -11.17
C ASN A 200 -12.47 -4.86 -12.05
N TRP A 201 -11.88 -3.82 -11.49
CA TRP A 201 -10.93 -2.99 -12.23
C TRP A 201 -9.72 -3.81 -12.71
N LEU A 202 -9.21 -4.72 -11.88
CA LEU A 202 -8.09 -5.62 -12.21
C LEU A 202 -8.47 -6.77 -13.14
N SER A 203 -9.76 -6.97 -13.45
CA SER A 203 -10.21 -8.00 -14.40
C SER A 203 -9.59 -7.78 -15.78
N ARG A 204 -9.37 -8.89 -16.50
CA ARG A 204 -8.90 -8.85 -17.90
C ARG A 204 -9.88 -8.09 -18.80
N ASP A 205 -11.17 -8.23 -18.53
CA ASP A 205 -12.23 -7.65 -19.34
C ASP A 205 -12.26 -6.11 -19.27
N ASN A 206 -11.64 -5.52 -18.23
CA ASN A 206 -11.53 -4.08 -18.11
C ASN A 206 -10.39 -3.47 -18.96
N PHE A 207 -9.61 -4.28 -19.66
CA PHE A 207 -8.53 -3.80 -20.50
C PHE A 207 -8.71 -4.22 -21.95
N ASP A 208 -8.43 -3.29 -22.86
CA ASP A 208 -8.40 -3.58 -24.28
C ASP A 208 -7.08 -4.35 -24.66
N PRO A 209 -6.95 -4.85 -25.90
CA PRO A 209 -5.73 -5.51 -26.34
C PRO A 209 -4.46 -4.65 -26.30
N ALA A 210 -4.60 -3.31 -26.29
CA ALA A 210 -3.51 -2.37 -26.15
C ALA A 210 -3.14 -2.10 -24.66
N GLY A 211 -3.91 -2.67 -23.71
CA GLY A 211 -3.71 -2.52 -22.27
C GLY A 211 -4.32 -1.25 -21.66
N ASN A 212 -5.19 -0.55 -22.40
CA ASN A 212 -5.91 0.60 -21.86
C ASN A 212 -7.13 0.13 -21.08
N GLN A 213 -7.38 0.76 -19.91
CA GLN A 213 -8.58 0.49 -19.14
C GLN A 213 -9.84 0.96 -19.88
N ARG A 214 -10.90 0.17 -19.83
CA ARG A 214 -12.23 0.52 -20.38
C ARG A 214 -13.00 1.43 -19.45
N GLN A 215 -12.92 1.15 -18.15
CA GLN A 215 -13.51 1.94 -17.08
C GLN A 215 -12.44 2.27 -16.05
N THR A 216 -12.51 3.47 -15.48
CA THR A 216 -11.66 3.88 -14.36
C THR A 216 -12.11 3.19 -13.08
N LEU A 217 -11.22 3.10 -12.09
CA LEU A 217 -11.57 2.53 -10.78
C LEU A 217 -12.66 3.34 -10.08
N GLU A 218 -12.63 4.66 -10.27
CA GLU A 218 -13.60 5.58 -9.72
C GLU A 218 -15.01 5.38 -10.32
N GLU A 219 -15.11 5.16 -11.63
CA GLU A 219 -16.39 4.85 -12.30
C GLU A 219 -16.97 3.52 -11.83
N ILE A 220 -16.14 2.48 -11.74
CA ILE A 220 -16.56 1.16 -11.25
C ILE A 220 -17.07 1.28 -9.80
N ARG A 221 -16.31 1.97 -8.93
CA ARG A 221 -16.70 2.16 -7.52
C ARG A 221 -18.00 2.96 -7.39
N ALA A 222 -18.17 4.01 -8.18
CA ALA A 222 -19.40 4.81 -8.18
C ALA A 222 -20.63 3.98 -8.60
N ALA A 223 -20.48 3.05 -9.53
CA ALA A 223 -21.55 2.16 -9.96
C ALA A 223 -22.00 1.21 -8.83
N PHE A 224 -21.07 0.66 -8.03
CA PHE A 224 -21.43 -0.15 -6.86
C PHE A 224 -22.19 0.65 -5.80
N ILE A 225 -21.72 1.86 -5.46
CA ILE A 225 -22.39 2.73 -4.50
C ILE A 225 -23.81 3.10 -4.96
N ALA A 226 -24.02 3.31 -6.26
CA ALA A 226 -25.33 3.61 -6.82
C ALA A 226 -26.26 2.39 -6.81
N GLY A 227 -25.73 1.17 -7.06
CA GLY A 227 -26.48 -0.08 -7.00
C GLY A 227 -26.98 -0.42 -5.60
N GLU A 228 -26.17 -0.26 -4.58
CA GLU A 228 -26.55 -0.49 -3.18
C GLU A 228 -27.67 0.45 -2.69
N ARG A 229 -27.79 1.67 -3.26
CA ARG A 229 -28.85 2.63 -2.94
C ARG A 229 -30.19 2.30 -3.57
N THR A 230 -30.24 1.45 -4.59
CA THR A 230 -31.46 1.03 -5.26
C THR A 230 -32.10 -0.22 -4.63
N ASP A 231 -31.30 -0.98 -3.86
CA ASP A 231 -31.72 -2.23 -3.21
C ASP A 231 -32.07 -2.05 -1.72
N SER A 232 -32.05 -0.82 -1.21
CA SER A 232 -32.36 -0.43 0.19
C SER A 232 -33.60 0.46 0.24
#